data_27fbe04811ad7119625a34a2caea4673
#
_entry.id   27fbe04811ad7119625a34a2caea4673
#
_cell.length_a   1.000
_cell.length_b   1.000
_cell.length_c   1.000
_cell.angle_alpha   90.00
_cell.angle_beta   90.00
_cell.angle_gamma   90.00
#
_symmetry.space_group_name_H-M   'P 1'
#
loop_
_entity.id
_entity.type
_entity.pdbx_description
1 polymer ?
#
loop_
_entity_poly.entity_id
_entity_poly.type
_entity_poly.pdbx_seq_one_letter_code
_entity_poly.pdbx_strand_id
1 'polypeptide(L)' 'MNNLRFFRESIGLTQSELAELAGCTPGAIGHYETGRRGMDINLCRHFVAILNTKGASTGLDDVFPPRTQTAA' A
#
# COMPACT_ATOMS: atom_id res chain seq x y z
N MET A 1 8.48 -7.09 -1.64
CA MET A 1 8.16 -5.69 -1.89
C MET A 1 6.87 -5.56 -2.65
N ASN A 2 6.24 -4.41 -2.55
CA ASN A 2 4.96 -4.17 -3.18
C ASN A 2 4.99 -2.85 -3.93
N ASN A 3 3.85 -2.45 -4.49
CA ASN A 3 3.75 -1.24 -5.28
C ASN A 3 3.03 -0.11 -4.54
N LEU A 4 2.93 -0.21 -3.23
CA LEU A 4 2.22 0.80 -2.44
C LEU A 4 2.81 2.19 -2.64
N ARG A 5 4.13 2.29 -2.56
CA ARG A 5 4.80 3.58 -2.76
C ARG A 5 4.53 4.15 -4.14
N PHE A 6 4.60 3.30 -5.16
CA PHE A 6 4.38 3.74 -6.53
C PHE A 6 2.99 4.37 -6.67
N PHE A 7 1.97 3.68 -6.19
CA PHE A 7 0.61 4.19 -6.33
C PHE A 7 0.37 5.41 -5.43
N ARG A 8 0.96 5.42 -4.23
CA ARG A 8 0.87 6.58 -3.35
C ARG A 8 1.43 7.82 -4.03
N GLU A 9 2.61 7.70 -4.60
CA GLU A 9 3.28 8.83 -5.25
C GLU A 9 2.55 9.26 -6.52
N SER A 10 1.97 8.31 -7.23
CA SER A 10 1.28 8.61 -8.48
C SER A 10 0.04 9.48 -8.27
N ILE A 11 -0.54 9.45 -7.09
CA ILE A 11 -1.69 10.29 -6.76
C ILE A 11 -1.32 11.46 -5.85
N GLY A 12 -0.01 11.68 -5.65
CA GLY A 12 0.46 12.86 -4.95
C GLY A 12 0.36 12.82 -3.44
N LEU A 13 0.24 11.65 -2.83
CA LEU A 13 0.17 11.54 -1.38
C LEU A 13 1.56 11.36 -0.77
N THR A 14 1.81 12.10 0.32
CA THR A 14 3.00 11.85 1.12
C THR A 14 2.77 10.66 2.05
N GLN A 15 3.86 10.16 2.64
CA GLN A 15 3.72 9.11 3.65
C GLN A 15 2.86 9.58 4.83
N SER A 16 3.03 10.83 5.24
CA SER A 16 2.22 11.38 6.33
C SER A 16 0.76 11.44 5.99
N GLU A 17 0.44 11.85 4.77
CA GLU A 17 -0.95 11.93 4.34
C GLU A 17 -1.60 10.56 4.29
N LEU A 18 -0.90 9.58 3.72
CA LEU A 18 -1.43 8.22 3.67
C LEU A 18 -1.59 7.64 5.07
N ALA A 19 -0.62 7.90 5.95
CA ALA A 19 -0.69 7.44 7.32
C ALA A 19 -1.92 7.98 8.04
N GLU A 20 -2.19 9.26 7.85
CA GLU A 20 -3.36 9.88 8.47
C GLU A 20 -4.66 9.21 7.99
N LEU A 21 -4.75 8.97 6.69
CA LEU A 21 -5.93 8.33 6.12
C LEU A 21 -6.08 6.89 6.59
N ALA A 22 -4.98 6.21 6.82
CA ALA A 22 -5.00 4.80 7.21
C ALA A 22 -5.03 4.59 8.72
N GLY A 23 -4.84 5.65 9.50
CA GLY A 23 -4.86 5.54 10.96
C GLY A 23 -3.57 4.97 11.54
N CYS A 24 -2.43 5.25 10.92
CA CYS A 24 -1.15 4.78 11.42
C CYS A 24 -0.10 5.89 11.32
N THR A 25 1.16 5.56 11.57
CA THR A 25 2.24 6.54 11.54
C THR A 25 2.94 6.55 10.19
N PRO A 26 3.60 7.67 9.82
CA PRO A 26 4.39 7.71 8.58
C PRO A 26 5.49 6.65 8.57
N GLY A 27 6.09 6.37 9.72
CA GLY A 27 7.08 5.31 9.81
C GLY A 27 6.52 3.95 9.47
N ALA A 28 5.29 3.69 9.90
CA ALA A 28 4.62 2.43 9.56
C ALA A 28 4.41 2.32 8.05
N ILE A 29 4.03 3.42 7.40
CA ILE A 29 3.88 3.43 5.95
C ILE A 29 5.21 3.04 5.29
N GLY A 30 6.31 3.64 5.73
CA GLY A 30 7.62 3.30 5.18
C GLY A 30 7.96 1.84 5.35
N HIS A 31 7.65 1.25 6.50
CA HIS A 31 7.89 -0.17 6.75
C HIS A 31 7.02 -1.05 5.86
N TYR A 32 5.79 -0.66 5.61
CA TYR A 32 4.91 -1.41 4.70
C TYR A 32 5.42 -1.32 3.27
N GLU A 33 5.87 -0.15 2.84
CA GLU A 33 6.33 0.06 1.47
C GLU A 33 7.59 -0.74 1.17
N THR A 34 8.47 -0.88 2.13
CA THR A 34 9.73 -1.61 1.93
C THR A 34 9.65 -3.08 2.26
N GLY A 35 8.50 -3.53 2.78
CA GLY A 35 8.32 -4.93 3.13
C GLY A 35 8.91 -5.31 4.48
N ARG A 36 9.33 -4.35 5.28
CA ARG A 36 9.86 -4.63 6.61
C ARG A 36 8.81 -5.16 7.56
N ARG A 37 7.58 -4.73 7.38
CA ARG A 37 6.46 -5.14 8.21
C ARG A 37 5.46 -5.88 7.35
N GLY A 38 5.02 -7.03 7.82
CA GLY A 38 4.03 -7.81 7.11
C GLY A 38 2.67 -7.15 7.14
N MET A 39 1.87 -7.48 6.15
CA MET A 39 0.51 -6.95 6.02
C MET A 39 -0.44 -8.10 5.75
N ASP A 40 -1.51 -8.18 6.53
CA ASP A 40 -2.53 -9.16 6.21
C ASP A 40 -3.42 -8.65 5.08
N ILE A 41 -4.30 -9.54 4.60
CA ILE A 41 -5.12 -9.20 3.44
C ILE A 41 -6.09 -8.04 3.73
N ASN A 42 -6.57 -7.96 4.96
CA ASN A 42 -7.49 -6.89 5.32
C ASN A 42 -6.80 -5.54 5.28
N LEU A 43 -5.56 -5.46 5.75
CA LEU A 43 -4.80 -4.22 5.70
C LEU A 43 -4.47 -3.85 4.26
N CYS A 44 -4.12 -4.82 3.44
CA CYS A 44 -3.86 -4.57 2.03
C CYS A 44 -5.10 -4.00 1.34
N ARG A 45 -6.26 -4.58 1.60
CA ARG A 45 -7.50 -4.09 1.03
C ARG A 45 -7.83 -2.68 1.51
N HIS A 46 -7.51 -2.41 2.77
CA HIS A 46 -7.73 -1.07 3.34
C HIS A 46 -6.93 -0.02 2.57
N PHE A 47 -5.67 -0.30 2.31
CA PHE A 47 -4.83 0.63 1.54
C PHE A 47 -5.33 0.79 0.11
N VAL A 48 -5.74 -0.29 -0.53
CA VAL A 48 -6.28 -0.20 -1.89
C VAL A 48 -7.52 0.69 -1.92
N ALA A 49 -8.41 0.54 -0.94
CA ALA A 49 -9.59 1.38 -0.86
C ALA A 49 -9.23 2.86 -0.70
N ILE A 50 -8.26 3.15 0.17
CA ILE A 50 -7.82 4.53 0.39
C ILE A 50 -7.25 5.13 -0.91
N LEU A 51 -6.38 4.39 -1.58
CA LEU A 51 -5.79 4.87 -2.81
C LEU A 51 -6.86 5.17 -3.85
N ASN A 52 -7.86 4.31 -3.96
CA ASN A 52 -8.91 4.51 -4.96
C ASN A 52 -9.81 5.69 -4.62
N THR A 53 -10.05 5.96 -3.33
CA THR A 53 -10.83 7.15 -2.96
C THR A 53 -10.07 8.44 -3.25
N LYS A 54 -8.76 8.36 -3.40
CA LYS A 54 -7.92 9.53 -3.69
C LYS A 54 -7.54 9.65 -5.15
N GLY A 55 -8.17 8.88 -6.01
CA GLY A 55 -8.00 9.05 -7.45
C GLY A 55 -7.28 7.92 -8.16
N ALA A 56 -6.74 6.96 -7.45
CA ALA A 56 -6.16 5.81 -8.10
C ALA A 56 -7.27 4.93 -8.68
N SER A 57 -6.92 4.15 -9.67
CA SER A 57 -7.84 3.17 -10.23
C SER A 57 -7.09 1.86 -10.28
N THR A 58 -7.04 1.18 -9.13
CA THR A 58 -6.17 0.03 -8.98
C THR A 58 -6.84 -1.05 -8.15
N GLY A 59 -6.37 -2.27 -8.29
CA GLY A 59 -6.88 -3.41 -7.55
C GLY A 59 -5.84 -3.94 -6.58
N LEU A 60 -6.25 -4.94 -5.79
CA LEU A 60 -5.39 -5.53 -4.78
C LEU A 60 -4.11 -6.09 -5.40
N ASP A 61 -4.23 -6.82 -6.50
CA ASP A 61 -3.07 -7.45 -7.12
C ASP A 61 -2.14 -6.45 -7.77
N ASP A 62 -2.63 -5.25 -8.10
CA ASP A 62 -1.78 -4.21 -8.66
C ASP A 62 -0.86 -3.63 -7.61
N VAL A 63 -1.39 -3.37 -6.42
CA VAL A 63 -0.63 -2.75 -5.33
C VAL A 63 0.18 -3.81 -4.58
N PHE A 64 -0.42 -4.96 -4.34
CA PHE A 64 0.19 -6.06 -3.59
C PHE A 64 0.15 -7.33 -4.43
N PRO A 65 1.06 -7.47 -5.39
CA PRO A 65 1.04 -8.63 -6.29
C PRO A 65 1.22 -9.94 -5.51
N PRO A 66 0.56 -10.99 -5.94
CA PRO A 66 0.75 -12.28 -5.29
C PRO A 66 2.17 -12.78 -5.47
N ARG A 67 2.63 -13.56 -4.51
CA ARG A 67 4.00 -14.08 -4.51
C ARG A 67 4.07 -15.38 -5.27
N THR A 68 3.79 -15.30 -6.53
CA THR A 68 3.73 -16.50 -7.35
C THR A 68 5.08 -17.16 -7.55
N GLN A 69 6.10 -16.36 -7.55
CA GLN A 69 7.44 -16.87 -7.78
C GLN A 69 7.88 -17.84 -6.71
N THR A 70 7.30 -17.76 -5.57
CA THR A 70 7.69 -18.63 -4.47
C THR A 70 7.25 -20.04 -4.70
N ALA A 71 6.41 -20.25 -5.66
CA ALA A 71 6.00 -21.59 -5.98
C ALA A 71 7.17 -22.46 -6.33
N ALA A 72 8.23 -21.85 -6.69
CA ALA A 72 9.43 -22.60 -6.96
C ALA A 72 9.83 -23.47 -5.79
#